data_24982e60ff55aadc0cbe2b85280140be
#
_entry.id   24982e60ff55aadc0cbe2b85280140be
#
_cell.length_a   1.000
_cell.length_b   1.000
_cell.length_c   1.000
_cell.angle_alpha   90.00
_cell.angle_beta   90.00
_cell.angle_gamma   90.00
#
_symmetry.space_group_name_H-M   'P 1'
#
loop_
_entity.id
_entity.type
_entity.pdbx_description
1 polymer ?
#
loop_
_entity_poly.entity_id
_entity_poly.type
_entity_poly.pdbx_seq_one_letter_code
_entity_poly.pdbx_strand_id
1 'polypeptide(L)'
;MAPLAEIDEQHHLLRAQRDKLEILSNQLAERMRKIRAELDAHIGSLHQNTMLQAQPHVRSAQAQRLRAEGSELVEQGKQIAAQQLQLVAQLNYLAQQRSELLA
;
A
#
# COMPACT_ATOMS: atom_id res chain seq x y z
N MET A 1 -19.26 20.47 -25.99
CA MET A 1 -20.03 20.27 -24.75
C MET A 1 -19.66 18.91 -24.16
N ALA A 2 -19.12 18.89 -22.95
CA ALA A 2 -18.79 17.61 -22.33
C ALA A 2 -20.08 16.86 -22.04
N PRO A 3 -20.45 15.89 -22.84
CA PRO A 3 -21.69 15.21 -22.62
C PRO A 3 -21.61 14.37 -21.33
N LEU A 4 -22.75 14.18 -20.73
CA LEU A 4 -22.90 13.37 -19.52
C LEU A 4 -22.22 11.99 -19.70
N ALA A 5 -22.25 11.46 -20.92
CA ALA A 5 -21.63 10.18 -21.26
C ALA A 5 -20.11 10.20 -21.04
N GLU A 6 -19.42 11.29 -21.39
CA GLU A 6 -17.97 11.44 -21.16
C GLU A 6 -17.65 11.46 -19.67
N ILE A 7 -18.45 12.20 -18.90
CA ILE A 7 -18.26 12.27 -17.44
C ILE A 7 -18.46 10.89 -16.82
N ASP A 8 -19.50 10.18 -17.24
CA ASP A 8 -19.79 8.83 -16.74
C ASP A 8 -18.67 7.85 -17.10
N GLU A 9 -18.12 7.96 -18.33
CA GLU A 9 -16.99 7.13 -18.76
C GLU A 9 -15.74 7.40 -17.93
N GLN A 10 -15.38 8.67 -17.71
CA GLN A 10 -14.26 9.06 -16.88
C GLN A 10 -14.45 8.59 -15.44
N HIS A 11 -15.65 8.74 -14.91
CA HIS A 11 -15.98 8.28 -13.57
C HIS A 11 -15.79 6.77 -13.44
N HIS A 12 -16.23 6.02 -14.46
CA HIS A 12 -16.06 4.56 -14.47
C HIS A 12 -14.58 4.17 -14.49
N LEU A 13 -13.76 4.83 -15.31
CA LEU A 13 -12.32 4.58 -15.38
C LEU A 13 -11.61 4.90 -14.06
N LEU A 14 -11.97 6.01 -13.43
CA LEU A 14 -11.38 6.41 -12.16
C LEU A 14 -11.77 5.44 -11.04
N ARG A 15 -13.00 4.95 -11.05
CA ARG A 15 -13.43 3.93 -10.07
C ARG A 15 -12.65 2.62 -10.25
N ALA A 16 -12.40 2.21 -11.51
CA ALA A 16 -11.59 1.04 -11.77
C ALA A 16 -10.16 1.21 -11.26
N GLN A 17 -9.56 2.40 -11.43
CA GLN A 17 -8.25 2.71 -10.88
C GLN A 17 -8.25 2.69 -9.35
N ARG A 18 -9.30 3.23 -8.74
CA ARG A 18 -9.46 3.19 -7.29
C ARG A 18 -9.50 1.76 -6.77
N ASP A 19 -10.24 0.89 -7.44
CA ASP A 19 -10.35 -0.53 -7.05
C ASP A 19 -8.99 -1.23 -7.18
N LYS A 20 -8.23 -0.94 -8.23
CA LYS A 20 -6.86 -1.45 -8.40
C LYS A 20 -5.95 -1.01 -7.26
N LEU A 21 -6.01 0.26 -6.89
CA LEU A 21 -5.18 0.78 -5.80
C LEU A 21 -5.57 0.15 -4.45
N GLU A 22 -6.84 -0.12 -4.24
CA GLU A 22 -7.31 -0.81 -3.05
C GLU A 22 -6.73 -2.22 -2.96
N ILE A 23 -6.74 -2.96 -4.06
CA ILE A 23 -6.13 -4.30 -4.14
C ILE A 23 -4.64 -4.22 -3.83
N LEU A 24 -3.93 -3.26 -4.43
CA LEU A 24 -2.49 -3.08 -4.17
C LEU A 24 -2.23 -2.72 -2.71
N SER A 25 -3.07 -1.87 -2.12
CA SER A 25 -2.96 -1.48 -0.71
C SER A 25 -3.12 -2.71 0.20
N ASN A 26 -4.09 -3.57 -0.09
CA ASN A 26 -4.34 -4.79 0.68
C ASN A 26 -3.18 -5.78 0.53
N GLN A 27 -2.64 -5.95 -0.67
CA GLN A 27 -1.47 -6.80 -0.92
C GLN A 27 -0.25 -6.29 -0.16
N LEU A 28 -0.05 -4.97 -0.16
CA LEU A 28 1.04 -4.34 0.56
C LEU A 28 0.92 -4.57 2.07
N ALA A 29 -0.27 -4.38 2.62
CA ALA A 29 -0.54 -4.61 4.04
C ALA A 29 -0.26 -6.07 4.43
N GLU A 30 -0.60 -7.02 3.56
CA GLU A 30 -0.33 -8.44 3.78
C GLU A 30 1.18 -8.72 3.81
N ARG A 31 1.92 -8.14 2.86
CA ARG A 31 3.38 -8.28 2.84
C ARG A 31 4.03 -7.67 4.07
N MET A 32 3.55 -6.52 4.51
CA MET A 32 4.04 -5.88 5.74
C MET A 32 3.80 -6.75 6.97
N ARG A 33 2.64 -7.39 7.07
CA ARG A 33 2.34 -8.32 8.15
C ARG A 33 3.27 -9.51 8.16
N LYS A 34 3.58 -10.07 6.97
CA LYS A 34 4.52 -11.18 6.85
C LYS A 34 5.93 -10.80 7.29
N ILE A 35 6.40 -9.64 6.86
CA ILE A 35 7.73 -9.14 7.27
C ILE A 35 7.78 -8.93 8.77
N ARG A 36 6.74 -8.35 9.35
CA ARG A 36 6.67 -8.14 10.80
C ARG A 36 6.67 -9.47 11.55
N ALA A 37 5.93 -10.45 11.06
CA ALA A 37 5.91 -11.80 11.66
C ALA A 37 7.30 -12.46 11.57
N GLU A 38 8.00 -12.31 10.45
CA GLU A 38 9.36 -12.82 10.30
C GLU A 38 10.34 -12.13 11.24
N LEU A 39 10.24 -10.81 11.41
CA LEU A 39 11.06 -10.07 12.38
C LEU A 39 10.79 -10.53 13.81
N ASP A 40 9.52 -10.68 14.18
CA ASP A 40 9.14 -11.12 15.52
C ASP A 40 9.65 -12.55 15.78
N ALA A 41 9.53 -13.43 14.80
CA ALA A 41 10.05 -14.80 14.88
C ALA A 41 11.58 -14.81 15.01
N HIS A 42 12.27 -13.94 14.28
CA HIS A 42 13.72 -13.79 14.35
C HIS A 42 14.17 -13.31 15.74
N ILE A 43 13.48 -12.30 16.28
CA ILE A 43 13.76 -11.79 17.62
C ILE A 43 13.50 -12.88 18.68
N GLY A 44 12.38 -13.60 18.58
CA GLY A 44 12.06 -14.70 19.45
C GLY A 44 13.10 -15.82 19.41
N SER A 45 13.57 -16.17 18.22
CA SER A 45 14.64 -17.14 18.02
C SER A 45 15.94 -16.70 18.70
N LEU A 46 16.26 -15.40 18.65
CA LEU A 46 17.44 -14.85 19.33
C LEU A 46 17.37 -15.03 20.83
N HIS A 47 16.19 -14.87 21.44
CA HIS A 47 16.02 -15.05 22.87
C HIS A 47 16.07 -16.50 23.29
N GLN A 48 15.61 -17.43 22.45
CA GLN A 48 15.57 -18.85 22.77
C GLN A 48 16.92 -19.55 22.55
N ASN A 49 17.73 -19.06 21.61
CA ASN A 49 18.96 -19.70 21.19
C ASN A 49 20.22 -18.92 21.58
N THR A 50 20.26 -18.42 22.81
CA THR A 50 21.44 -17.70 23.30
C THR A 50 22.70 -18.54 23.32
N MET A 51 22.57 -19.88 23.37
CA MET A 51 23.70 -20.82 23.37
C MET A 51 24.18 -21.21 21.98
N LEU A 52 23.38 -20.99 20.95
CA LEU A 52 23.71 -21.35 19.56
C LEU A 52 24.08 -20.12 18.73
N GLN A 53 24.68 -19.13 19.34
CA GLN A 53 25.05 -17.87 18.68
C GLN A 53 26.20 -18.04 17.71
N ALA A 54 26.08 -19.00 16.81
CA ALA A 54 27.19 -19.33 15.93
C ALA A 54 27.55 -18.23 14.92
N GLN A 55 26.65 -17.29 14.62
CA GLN A 55 26.91 -16.28 13.59
C GLN A 55 26.08 -15.00 13.82
N PRO A 56 26.46 -14.13 14.77
CA PRO A 56 25.71 -12.91 15.07
C PRO A 56 25.64 -11.95 13.89
N HIS A 57 26.65 -11.92 13.00
CA HIS A 57 26.64 -11.05 11.83
C HIS A 57 25.62 -11.49 10.77
N VAL A 58 25.37 -12.78 10.60
CA VAL A 58 24.35 -13.29 9.67
C VAL A 58 22.96 -12.90 10.14
N ARG A 59 22.72 -12.99 11.45
CA ARG A 59 21.44 -12.59 12.04
C ARG A 59 21.22 -11.10 11.92
N SER A 60 22.26 -10.30 12.14
CA SER A 60 22.21 -8.85 11.96
C SER A 60 21.89 -8.48 10.52
N ALA A 61 22.52 -9.16 9.55
CA ALA A 61 22.27 -8.94 8.13
C ALA A 61 20.83 -9.28 7.75
N GLN A 62 20.29 -10.38 8.28
CA GLN A 62 18.90 -10.77 8.04
C GLN A 62 17.92 -9.75 8.61
N ALA A 63 18.14 -9.29 9.84
CA ALA A 63 17.31 -8.27 10.46
C ALA A 63 17.37 -6.96 9.68
N GLN A 64 18.54 -6.56 9.22
CA GLN A 64 18.72 -5.37 8.40
C GLN A 64 17.98 -5.48 7.07
N ARG A 65 18.03 -6.64 6.42
CA ARG A 65 17.31 -6.89 5.18
C ARG A 65 15.79 -6.77 5.38
N LEU A 66 15.26 -7.38 6.44
CA LEU A 66 13.83 -7.32 6.73
C LEU A 66 13.40 -5.88 7.04
N ARG A 67 14.20 -5.12 7.76
CA ARG A 67 13.92 -3.71 8.04
C ARG A 67 13.94 -2.86 6.76
N ALA A 68 14.90 -3.13 5.88
CA ALA A 68 14.99 -2.45 4.59
C ALA A 68 13.77 -2.73 3.73
N GLU A 69 13.34 -4.00 3.63
CA GLU A 69 12.11 -4.36 2.93
C GLU A 69 10.88 -3.69 3.54
N GLY A 70 10.80 -3.66 4.87
CA GLY A 70 9.71 -2.98 5.57
C GLY A 70 9.66 -1.50 5.27
N SER A 71 10.81 -0.82 5.26
CA SER A 71 10.91 0.60 4.94
C SER A 71 10.47 0.88 3.51
N GLU A 72 10.87 0.04 2.57
CA GLU A 72 10.47 0.15 1.16
C GLU A 72 8.95 -0.01 1.02
N LEU A 73 8.37 -0.98 1.72
CA LEU A 73 6.92 -1.19 1.69
C LEU A 73 6.15 -0.01 2.29
N VAL A 74 6.66 0.60 3.36
CA VAL A 74 6.07 1.81 3.93
C VAL A 74 6.09 2.95 2.91
N GLU A 75 7.19 3.11 2.18
CA GLU A 75 7.29 4.14 1.14
C GLU A 75 6.31 3.89 0.00
N GLN A 76 6.19 2.64 -0.45
CA GLN A 76 5.18 2.27 -1.45
C GLN A 76 3.76 2.55 -0.94
N GLY A 77 3.49 2.28 0.33
CA GLY A 77 2.21 2.57 0.96
C GLY A 77 1.87 4.05 0.94
N LYS A 78 2.85 4.91 1.20
CA LYS A 78 2.66 6.36 1.12
C LYS A 78 2.32 6.81 -0.29
N GLN A 79 2.97 6.24 -1.30
CA GLN A 79 2.69 6.55 -2.69
C GLN A 79 1.28 6.12 -3.09
N ILE A 80 0.86 4.92 -2.69
CA ILE A 80 -0.49 4.42 -2.94
C ILE A 80 -1.52 5.32 -2.27
N ALA A 81 -1.30 5.71 -1.01
CA ALA A 81 -2.20 6.60 -0.29
C ALA A 81 -2.33 7.97 -0.97
N ALA A 82 -1.23 8.52 -1.47
CA ALA A 82 -1.24 9.78 -2.21
C ALA A 82 -2.06 9.66 -3.50
N GLN A 83 -1.90 8.57 -4.24
CA GLN A 83 -2.66 8.30 -5.45
C GLN A 83 -4.16 8.13 -5.14
N GLN A 84 -4.49 7.44 -4.05
CA GLN A 84 -5.88 7.28 -3.62
C GLN A 84 -6.53 8.63 -3.30
N LEU A 85 -5.80 9.52 -2.64
CA LEU A 85 -6.28 10.87 -2.35
C LEU A 85 -6.56 11.66 -3.63
N GLN A 86 -5.67 11.58 -4.60
CA GLN A 86 -5.88 12.24 -5.89
C GLN A 86 -7.10 11.70 -6.62
N LEU A 87 -7.30 10.38 -6.61
CA LEU A 87 -8.47 9.76 -7.23
C LEU A 87 -9.77 10.19 -6.57
N VAL A 88 -9.79 10.26 -5.24
CA VAL A 88 -10.98 10.73 -4.51
C VAL A 88 -11.30 12.16 -4.91
N ALA A 89 -10.30 13.04 -4.99
CA ALA A 89 -10.49 14.41 -5.42
C ALA A 89 -11.05 14.50 -6.84
N GLN A 90 -10.52 13.69 -7.76
CA GLN A 90 -10.98 13.64 -9.14
C GLN A 90 -12.42 13.11 -9.24
N LEU A 91 -12.75 12.07 -8.48
CA LEU A 91 -14.10 11.51 -8.44
C LEU A 91 -15.10 12.53 -7.90
N ASN A 92 -14.74 13.27 -6.86
CA ASN A 92 -15.58 14.31 -6.29
C ASN A 92 -15.81 15.45 -7.29
N TYR A 93 -14.77 15.84 -8.01
CA TYR A 93 -14.87 16.86 -9.06
C TYR A 93 -15.83 16.42 -10.17
N LEU A 94 -15.72 15.19 -10.64
CA LEU A 94 -16.62 14.65 -11.67
C LEU A 94 -18.07 14.55 -11.15
N ALA A 95 -18.26 14.16 -9.91
CA ALA A 95 -19.57 14.08 -9.30
C ALA A 95 -20.22 15.48 -9.24
N GLN A 96 -19.44 16.50 -8.91
CA GLN A 96 -19.91 17.88 -8.89
C GLN A 96 -20.29 18.35 -10.31
N GLN A 97 -19.46 18.09 -11.31
CA GLN A 97 -19.76 18.43 -12.70
C GLN A 97 -21.04 17.75 -13.18
N ARG A 98 -21.20 16.48 -12.84
CA ARG A 98 -22.39 15.73 -13.19
C ARG A 98 -23.65 16.35 -12.58
N SER A 99 -23.55 16.70 -11.30
CA SER A 99 -24.65 17.36 -10.57
C SER A 99 -25.05 18.68 -11.21
N GLU A 100 -24.06 19.48 -11.63
CA GLU A 100 -24.31 20.76 -12.32
C GLU A 100 -25.00 20.57 -13.66
N LEU A 101 -24.63 19.52 -14.40
CA LEU A 101 -25.26 19.22 -15.69
C LEU A 101 -26.70 18.73 -15.56
N LEU A 102 -27.03 18.07 -14.43
CA LEU A 102 -28.36 17.52 -14.17
C LEU A 102 -29.28 18.51 -13.48
N ALA A 103 -28.75 19.62 -13.01
CA ALA A 103 -29.54 20.64 -12.31
C ALA A 103 -30.44 21.46 -13.25
#